data_5e6b04de79642feb4c11cfdf804dffbf
#
_entry.id   5e6b04de79642feb4c11cfdf804dffbf
#
_cell.length_a   1.000
_cell.length_b   1.000
_cell.length_c   1.000
_cell.angle_alpha   90.00
_cell.angle_beta   90.00
_cell.angle_gamma   90.00
#
_symmetry.space_group_name_H-M   'P 1'
#
loop_
_entity.id
_entity.type
_entity.pdbx_description
1 polymer ?
#
loop_
_entity_poly.entity_id
_entity_poly.type
_entity_poly.pdbx_seq_one_letter_code
_entity_poly.pdbx_strand_id
1 'polypeptide(L)'
;MFDISGREWTEEEYLRLHEQGLVQEKDVVKVIGVHNQMCERCLNQSDEWFGTFTYKEQLITYCRQCLDFKMVDNCHYLYRSLMPAKITDNAHVLNIDFKLSPLQQRASDFAKEILEANDLGLIWAVCDASV
;
A
#
# COMPACT_ATOMS: atom_id res chain seq x y z
N MET A 1 18.08 -4.94 -12.57
CA MET A 1 16.72 -5.21 -13.15
C MET A 1 15.66 -4.59 -12.27
N PHE A 2 14.68 -3.92 -12.85
CA PHE A 2 13.58 -3.31 -12.10
C PHE A 2 12.66 -4.41 -11.53
N ASP A 3 12.48 -4.42 -10.22
CA ASP A 3 11.68 -5.45 -9.54
C ASP A 3 10.22 -5.00 -9.42
N ILE A 4 9.33 -5.73 -10.07
CA ILE A 4 7.88 -5.46 -10.09
C ILE A 4 7.09 -6.32 -9.11
N SER A 5 7.74 -7.19 -8.34
CA SER A 5 7.07 -8.14 -7.45
C SER A 5 6.18 -7.45 -6.41
N GLY A 6 4.93 -7.84 -6.30
CA GLY A 6 3.98 -7.34 -5.31
C GLY A 6 3.67 -5.85 -5.40
N ARG A 7 3.92 -5.22 -6.54
CA ARG A 7 3.71 -3.78 -6.71
C ARG A 7 2.36 -3.45 -7.33
N GLU A 8 1.89 -2.26 -7.02
CA GLU A 8 0.71 -1.64 -7.62
C GLU A 8 1.03 -0.19 -8.00
N TRP A 9 0.51 0.23 -9.13
CA TRP A 9 0.73 1.58 -9.68
C TRP A 9 -0.59 2.24 -10.04
N THR A 10 -0.61 3.57 -9.92
CA THR A 10 -1.65 4.37 -10.57
C THR A 10 -1.46 4.34 -12.09
N GLU A 11 -2.50 4.71 -12.84
CA GLU A 11 -2.42 4.74 -14.31
C GLU A 11 -1.27 5.62 -14.81
N GLU A 12 -1.09 6.80 -14.23
CA GLU A 12 0.00 7.70 -14.58
C GLU A 12 1.38 7.08 -14.33
N GLU A 13 1.56 6.44 -13.19
CA GLU A 13 2.81 5.74 -12.84
C GLU A 13 3.10 4.59 -13.78
N TYR A 14 2.08 3.79 -14.07
CA TYR A 14 2.20 2.66 -15.00
C TYR A 14 2.60 3.13 -16.40
N LEU A 15 1.92 4.13 -16.94
CA LEU A 15 2.23 4.65 -18.28
C LEU A 15 3.68 5.15 -18.39
N ARG A 16 4.16 5.83 -17.36
CA ARG A 16 5.56 6.29 -17.30
C ARG A 16 6.56 5.12 -17.29
N LEU A 17 6.28 4.09 -16.50
CA LEU A 17 7.14 2.90 -16.42
C LEU A 17 7.09 2.08 -17.71
N HIS A 18 5.93 1.99 -18.32
CA HIS A 18 5.74 1.31 -19.59
C HIS A 18 6.50 2.00 -20.73
N GLU A 19 6.44 3.32 -20.81
CA GLU A 19 7.21 4.12 -21.78
C GLU A 19 8.72 3.91 -21.62
N GLN A 20 9.20 3.72 -20.40
CA GLN A 20 10.59 3.40 -20.09
C GLN A 20 10.97 1.93 -20.35
N GLY A 21 10.01 1.11 -20.74
CA GLY A 21 10.23 -0.32 -20.98
C GLY A 21 10.45 -1.16 -19.72
N LEU A 22 10.13 -0.62 -18.54
CA LEU A 22 10.35 -1.29 -17.24
C LEU A 22 9.22 -2.25 -16.88
N VAL A 23 8.01 -2.03 -17.38
CA VAL A 23 6.81 -2.84 -17.13
C VAL A 23 6.09 -3.06 -18.44
N GLN A 24 5.65 -4.28 -18.70
CA GLN A 24 4.89 -4.65 -19.89
C GLN A 24 3.43 -4.97 -19.54
N GLU A 25 2.53 -4.89 -20.53
CA GLU A 25 1.11 -5.20 -20.33
C GLU A 25 0.88 -6.64 -19.81
N LYS A 26 1.71 -7.58 -20.26
CA LYS A 26 1.63 -8.99 -19.84
C LYS A 26 1.99 -9.21 -18.36
N ASP A 27 2.66 -8.25 -17.74
CA ASP A 27 3.16 -8.35 -16.36
C ASP A 27 2.16 -7.83 -15.31
N VAL A 28 1.06 -7.24 -15.77
CA VAL A 28 0.09 -6.55 -14.90
C VAL A 28 -1.34 -6.94 -15.20
N VAL A 29 -2.19 -6.77 -14.19
CA VAL A 29 -3.65 -6.75 -14.35
C VAL A 29 -4.14 -5.35 -13.99
N LYS A 30 -5.09 -4.81 -14.76
CA LYS A 30 -5.69 -3.51 -14.48
C LYS A 30 -7.08 -3.68 -13.88
N VAL A 31 -7.38 -2.87 -12.87
CA VAL A 31 -8.68 -2.80 -12.21
C VAL A 31 -9.10 -1.33 -12.10
N ILE A 32 -10.39 -1.03 -12.19
CA ILE A 32 -10.89 0.32 -11.95
C ILE A 32 -10.66 0.64 -10.47
N GLY A 33 -10.12 1.82 -10.16
CA GLY A 33 -9.72 2.19 -8.81
C GLY A 33 -10.86 2.18 -7.79
N VAL A 34 -12.02 2.72 -8.16
CA VAL A 34 -13.24 2.66 -7.34
C VAL A 34 -14.36 2.05 -8.16
N HIS A 35 -14.91 0.94 -7.70
CA HIS A 35 -16.11 0.32 -8.27
C HIS A 35 -16.84 -0.50 -7.22
N ASN A 36 -18.14 -0.73 -7.43
CA ASN A 36 -18.98 -1.49 -6.49
C ASN A 36 -18.87 -0.96 -5.05
N GLN A 37 -18.81 0.36 -4.87
CA GLN A 37 -18.68 1.04 -3.58
C GLN A 37 -17.44 0.61 -2.77
N MET A 38 -16.37 0.26 -3.47
CA MET A 38 -15.11 -0.16 -2.85
C MET A 38 -13.93 0.49 -3.54
N CYS A 39 -12.96 0.97 -2.74
CA CYS A 39 -11.65 1.37 -3.22
C CYS A 39 -10.76 0.13 -3.39
N GLU A 40 -10.29 -0.12 -4.58
CA GLU A 40 -9.44 -1.30 -4.87
C GLU A 40 -8.05 -1.22 -4.22
N ARG A 41 -7.58 -0.03 -3.84
CA ARG A 41 -6.26 0.11 -3.22
C ARG A 41 -6.30 -0.09 -1.70
N CYS A 42 -7.20 0.60 -0.98
CA CYS A 42 -7.27 0.52 0.48
C CYS A 42 -8.43 -0.32 1.01
N LEU A 43 -9.28 -0.85 0.12
CA LEU A 43 -10.46 -1.66 0.42
C LEU A 43 -11.54 -0.93 1.22
N ASN A 44 -11.51 0.41 1.25
CA ASN A 44 -12.54 1.23 1.88
C ASN A 44 -13.91 0.96 1.23
N GLN A 45 -14.93 0.71 2.05
CA GLN A 45 -16.33 0.50 1.66
C GLN A 45 -17.29 1.43 2.39
N SER A 46 -16.79 2.36 3.19
CA SER A 46 -17.61 3.30 3.95
C SER A 46 -17.97 4.52 3.11
N ASP A 47 -19.25 4.77 2.91
CA ASP A 47 -19.77 5.87 2.08
C ASP A 47 -19.23 7.24 2.50
N GLU A 48 -19.02 7.47 3.79
CA GLU A 48 -18.48 8.73 4.31
C GLU A 48 -17.06 9.03 3.86
N TRP A 49 -16.30 8.00 3.43
CA TRP A 49 -14.94 8.11 2.95
C TRP A 49 -14.83 8.13 1.44
N PHE A 50 -15.93 8.35 0.74
CA PHE A 50 -15.94 8.66 -0.68
C PHE A 50 -16.36 10.11 -0.90
N GLY A 51 -15.73 10.76 -1.86
CA GLY A 51 -16.14 12.07 -2.34
C GLY A 51 -16.55 12.00 -3.80
N THR A 52 -17.27 13.01 -4.26
CA THR A 52 -17.67 13.12 -5.65
C THR A 52 -17.43 14.53 -6.17
N PHE A 53 -17.11 14.64 -7.45
CA PHE A 53 -17.05 15.90 -8.17
C PHE A 53 -17.39 15.66 -9.64
N THR A 54 -17.76 16.73 -10.35
CA THR A 54 -18.05 16.65 -11.77
C THR A 54 -16.88 17.25 -12.57
N TYR A 55 -16.38 16.49 -13.53
CA TYR A 55 -15.37 16.94 -14.46
C TYR A 55 -15.75 16.56 -15.89
N LYS A 56 -15.79 17.53 -16.80
CA LYS A 56 -16.23 17.33 -18.18
C LYS A 56 -17.56 16.57 -18.30
N GLU A 57 -18.55 17.01 -17.55
CA GLU A 57 -19.89 16.41 -17.49
C GLU A 57 -19.95 14.96 -16.93
N GLN A 58 -18.84 14.44 -16.42
CA GLN A 58 -18.75 13.12 -15.81
C GLN A 58 -18.67 13.24 -14.30
N LEU A 59 -19.51 12.45 -13.59
CA LEU A 59 -19.44 12.34 -12.15
C LEU A 59 -18.29 11.40 -11.76
N ILE A 60 -17.34 11.95 -11.02
CA ILE A 60 -16.18 11.20 -10.54
C ILE A 60 -16.34 10.92 -9.05
N THR A 61 -16.20 9.65 -8.67
CA THR A 61 -16.19 9.20 -7.28
C THR A 61 -14.75 8.80 -6.92
N TYR A 62 -14.24 9.32 -5.83
CA TYR A 62 -12.87 9.07 -5.38
C TYR A 62 -12.83 8.65 -3.91
N CYS A 63 -11.77 7.92 -3.55
CA CYS A 63 -11.53 7.49 -2.17
C CYS A 63 -10.82 8.61 -1.39
N ARG A 64 -11.44 9.09 -0.30
CA ARG A 64 -10.85 10.12 0.56
C ARG A 64 -9.66 9.63 1.37
N GLN A 65 -9.65 8.35 1.74
CA GLN A 65 -8.53 7.77 2.48
C GLN A 65 -7.22 7.69 1.68
N CYS A 66 -7.34 7.67 0.35
CA CYS A 66 -6.19 7.55 -0.54
C CYS A 66 -5.65 8.87 -1.07
N LEU A 67 -6.25 10.02 -0.73
CA LEU A 67 -5.86 11.32 -1.32
C LEU A 67 -4.39 11.66 -1.13
N ASP A 68 -3.82 11.39 0.04
CA ASP A 68 -2.42 11.71 0.34
C ASP A 68 -1.42 10.83 -0.44
N PHE A 69 -1.90 9.72 -1.01
CA PHE A 69 -1.11 8.77 -1.77
C PHE A 69 -1.48 8.73 -3.26
N LYS A 70 -1.93 9.82 -3.81
CA LYS A 70 -2.55 9.98 -5.11
C LYS A 70 -3.99 9.46 -5.16
N MET A 71 -4.83 10.21 -5.86
CA MET A 71 -6.26 9.94 -5.95
C MET A 71 -6.56 8.60 -6.64
N VAL A 72 -7.43 7.83 -6.03
CA VAL A 72 -8.03 6.62 -6.61
C VAL A 72 -9.50 6.90 -6.87
N ASP A 73 -9.93 6.74 -8.11
CA ASP A 73 -11.27 7.10 -8.55
C ASP A 73 -11.89 6.04 -9.47
N ASN A 74 -13.13 6.28 -9.88
CA ASN A 74 -13.90 5.38 -10.74
C ASN A 74 -13.61 5.56 -12.25
N CYS A 75 -12.70 6.47 -12.62
CA CYS A 75 -12.37 6.78 -14.02
C CYS A 75 -11.00 6.26 -14.45
N HIS A 76 -10.12 5.99 -13.50
CA HIS A 76 -8.75 5.55 -13.75
C HIS A 76 -8.51 4.15 -13.23
N TYR A 77 -7.59 3.45 -13.90
CA TYR A 77 -7.20 2.10 -13.51
C TYR A 77 -6.05 2.11 -12.50
N LEU A 78 -6.04 1.10 -11.65
CA LEU A 78 -4.86 0.66 -10.93
C LEU A 78 -4.25 -0.53 -11.66
N TYR A 79 -2.93 -0.61 -11.70
CA TYR A 79 -2.18 -1.67 -12.36
C TYR A 79 -1.45 -2.48 -11.31
N ARG A 80 -1.79 -3.75 -11.17
CA ARG A 80 -1.21 -4.67 -10.20
C ARG A 80 -0.29 -5.64 -10.89
N SER A 81 0.90 -5.81 -10.34
CA SER A 81 1.83 -6.83 -10.81
C SER A 81 1.23 -8.23 -10.66
N LEU A 82 1.34 -9.04 -11.71
CA LEU A 82 1.02 -10.46 -11.65
C LEU A 82 2.08 -11.27 -10.91
N MET A 83 3.26 -10.67 -10.68
CA MET A 83 4.35 -11.28 -9.93
C MET A 83 4.12 -11.06 -8.43
N PRO A 84 3.94 -12.13 -7.64
CA PRO A 84 3.67 -12.00 -6.21
C PRO A 84 4.85 -11.36 -5.47
N ALA A 85 4.56 -10.74 -4.32
CA ALA A 85 5.59 -10.21 -3.45
C ALA A 85 6.57 -11.31 -3.05
N LYS A 86 7.87 -10.99 -3.09
CA LYS A 86 8.91 -11.90 -2.62
C LYS A 86 8.93 -11.87 -1.10
N ILE A 87 8.75 -13.03 -0.49
CA ILE A 87 8.89 -13.21 0.96
C ILE A 87 10.32 -13.70 1.20
N THR A 88 11.07 -12.94 1.97
CA THR A 88 12.42 -13.32 2.39
C THR A 88 12.35 -13.83 3.81
N ASP A 89 12.82 -15.05 4.02
CA ASP A 89 12.99 -15.61 5.38
C ASP A 89 14.27 -15.05 5.98
N ASN A 90 14.12 -14.12 6.93
CA ASN A 90 15.23 -13.50 7.64
C ASN A 90 15.20 -13.96 9.10
N ALA A 91 15.93 -15.01 9.42
CA ALA A 91 15.99 -15.57 10.76
C ALA A 91 16.60 -14.62 11.80
N HIS A 92 17.46 -13.68 11.37
CA HIS A 92 18.18 -12.76 12.25
C HIS A 92 18.23 -11.35 11.66
N VAL A 93 17.12 -10.61 11.81
CA VAL A 93 17.00 -9.24 11.29
C VAL A 93 17.40 -8.15 12.28
N LEU A 94 17.46 -8.47 13.57
CA LEU A 94 17.79 -7.51 14.62
C LEU A 94 19.28 -7.61 14.99
N ASN A 95 20.03 -6.53 14.72
CA ASN A 95 21.43 -6.41 15.07
C ASN A 95 21.67 -5.10 15.84
N ILE A 96 21.43 -5.12 17.13
CA ILE A 96 21.66 -3.99 18.04
C ILE A 96 22.53 -4.43 19.22
N ASP A 97 23.40 -3.54 19.68
CA ASP A 97 24.33 -3.76 20.77
C ASP A 97 23.96 -3.03 22.07
N PHE A 98 22.79 -2.42 22.10
CA PHE A 98 22.27 -1.73 23.28
C PHE A 98 20.99 -2.38 23.80
N LYS A 99 20.71 -2.20 25.09
CA LYS A 99 19.52 -2.74 25.75
C LYS A 99 18.31 -1.83 25.50
N LEU A 100 17.22 -2.42 25.02
CA LEU A 100 15.94 -1.71 24.86
C LEU A 100 15.30 -1.45 26.23
N SER A 101 14.56 -0.34 26.34
CA SER A 101 13.70 -0.11 27.49
C SER A 101 12.58 -1.17 27.55
N PRO A 102 11.92 -1.39 28.72
CA PRO A 102 10.83 -2.37 28.80
C PRO A 102 9.72 -2.16 27.78
N LEU A 103 9.33 -0.93 27.49
CA LEU A 103 8.31 -0.61 26.50
C LEU A 103 8.80 -0.86 25.07
N GLN A 104 10.02 -0.49 24.76
CA GLN A 104 10.65 -0.77 23.46
C GLN A 104 10.77 -2.28 23.24
N GLN A 105 11.15 -3.04 24.26
CA GLN A 105 11.25 -4.49 24.18
C GLN A 105 9.88 -5.13 23.89
N ARG A 106 8.81 -4.67 24.57
CA ARG A 106 7.45 -5.14 24.30
C ARG A 106 7.01 -4.86 22.87
N ALA A 107 7.30 -3.67 22.35
CA ALA A 107 6.98 -3.32 20.96
C ALA A 107 7.76 -4.18 19.97
N SER A 108 9.04 -4.43 20.23
CA SER A 108 9.88 -5.29 19.40
C SER A 108 9.39 -6.75 19.40
N ASP A 109 9.04 -7.29 20.55
CA ASP A 109 8.53 -8.66 20.68
C ASP A 109 7.20 -8.81 19.95
N PHE A 110 6.29 -7.86 20.10
CA PHE A 110 5.02 -7.83 19.40
C PHE A 110 5.21 -7.77 17.87
N ALA A 111 6.14 -6.92 17.40
CA ALA A 111 6.45 -6.84 15.98
C ALA A 111 6.97 -8.17 15.42
N LYS A 112 7.80 -8.89 16.17
CA LYS A 112 8.26 -10.23 15.77
C LYS A 112 7.12 -11.23 15.67
N GLU A 113 6.22 -11.26 16.64
CA GLU A 113 5.03 -12.14 16.61
C GLU A 113 4.17 -11.88 15.39
N ILE A 114 3.90 -10.62 15.07
CA ILE A 114 3.12 -10.21 13.90
C ILE A 114 3.81 -10.66 12.59
N LEU A 115 5.11 -10.43 12.47
CA LEU A 115 5.86 -10.82 11.27
C LEU A 115 5.93 -12.33 11.11
N GLU A 116 6.08 -13.10 12.19
CA GLU A 116 6.07 -14.57 12.16
C GLU A 116 4.70 -15.12 11.76
N ALA A 117 3.62 -14.44 12.15
CA ALA A 117 2.25 -14.79 11.76
C ALA A 117 1.88 -14.34 10.36
N ASN A 118 2.75 -13.59 9.65
CA ASN A 118 2.47 -12.93 8.36
C ASN A 118 1.23 -12.02 8.43
N ASP A 119 1.07 -11.33 9.53
CA ASP A 119 -0.04 -10.43 9.79
C ASP A 119 0.38 -8.96 9.71
N LEU A 120 -0.58 -8.05 9.89
CA LEU A 120 -0.36 -6.61 9.89
C LEU A 120 -0.39 -6.07 11.31
N GLY A 121 0.52 -5.16 11.62
CA GLY A 121 0.60 -4.53 12.92
C GLY A 121 0.88 -3.04 12.83
N LEU A 122 0.43 -2.30 13.84
CA LEU A 122 0.71 -0.89 14.00
C LEU A 122 1.33 -0.65 15.38
N ILE A 123 2.50 0.02 15.38
CA ILE A 123 3.13 0.49 16.61
C ILE A 123 2.89 2.00 16.70
N TRP A 124 2.15 2.41 17.72
CA TRP A 124 1.91 3.81 18.03
C TRP A 124 2.79 4.24 19.20
N ALA A 125 3.62 5.25 18.99
CA ALA A 125 4.52 5.79 20.00
C ALA A 125 4.47 7.31 20.02
N VAL A 126 4.62 7.90 21.22
CA VAL A 126 4.84 9.33 21.38
C VAL A 126 6.33 9.65 21.27
N CYS A 127 6.67 10.89 20.95
CA CYS A 127 8.05 11.28 20.65
C CYS A 127 9.04 11.09 21.82
N ASP A 128 8.58 11.01 23.07
CA ASP A 128 9.41 10.81 24.27
C ASP A 128 9.22 9.44 24.92
N ALA A 129 9.02 8.40 24.13
CA ALA A 129 8.85 7.02 24.62
C ALA A 129 10.10 6.43 25.30
N SER A 130 11.19 7.18 25.36
CA SER A 130 12.45 6.78 26.01
C SER A 130 12.48 7.04 27.54
N VAL A 131 11.45 7.65 28.07
CA VAL A 131 11.38 7.96 29.51
C VAL A 131 10.77 6.84 30.32
#